data_94ff4c4f463af14b536fc589499181cf
#
_entry.id   94ff4c4f463af14b536fc589499181cf
#
_cell.length_a   1.000
_cell.length_b   1.000
_cell.length_c   1.000
_cell.angle_alpha   90.00
_cell.angle_beta   90.00
_cell.angle_gamma   90.00
#
_symmetry.space_group_name_H-M   'P 1'
#
loop_
_entity.id
_entity.type
_entity.pdbx_description
1 polymer ?
#
loop_
_entity_poly.entity_id
_entity_poly.type
_entity_poly.pdbx_seq_one_letter_code
_entity_poly.pdbx_strand_id
1 'polypeptide(L)'
;MLIVSERYWPEVGAAPSRLANMAEGLQKKGCEVDVLTSLPNYPKGRIFDGYRGRVVKKERHNEVNLFRYWIYATVSRNPISRILNMFSFAFMLGLFGFKRKRIRSYDAVIIQTPTLVVGSSAMMLFKGVYGKKCIINVSDIWPLTAVDMGVMKEGDASYKFMRWCEHYLYRKCDGVLGQSEEILNHVAQERVLLGVSGIKEFNGDKDSDEVLNSKIWMQDKELFLYRNLQTYRLNYDRKTKGDKLRIVFSGMLGVAQDVAGIVKNVPFEELGVEFHILGGGKQLEEIQNWCKEHPDGNVFAYGFVPKEQIAARLSAFDASLIPLSTRIRGAVPSKLYDVLPQGLPILFCGGGEGAHFIEEHGIGLTSAPGDYAALIENIKKIRDLSQEVYSKMSSRCIKVSKDELDFDKQMGGLLEWMNTITGKNE
;
A
#
# COMPACT_ATOMS: atom_id res chain seq x y z
N MET A 1 20.81 -5.00 -8.45
CA MET A 1 19.39 -5.03 -8.83
C MET A 1 18.92 -3.67 -9.29
N LEU A 2 17.85 -3.60 -10.10
CA LEU A 2 17.22 -2.33 -10.51
C LEU A 2 15.75 -2.32 -10.09
N ILE A 3 15.29 -1.24 -9.47
CA ILE A 3 13.87 -0.97 -9.22
C ILE A 3 13.41 0.11 -10.20
N VAL A 4 12.35 -0.15 -10.95
CA VAL A 4 11.73 0.80 -11.88
C VAL A 4 10.39 1.24 -11.33
N SER A 5 10.24 2.53 -11.09
CA SER A 5 9.00 3.13 -10.58
C SER A 5 8.81 4.55 -11.10
N GLU A 6 7.59 4.92 -11.42
CA GLU A 6 7.28 6.32 -11.76
C GLU A 6 7.51 7.24 -10.55
N ARG A 7 7.21 6.76 -9.34
CA ARG A 7 7.27 7.56 -8.10
C ARG A 7 8.24 6.95 -7.10
N TYR A 8 9.03 7.81 -6.50
CA TYR A 8 10.00 7.42 -5.47
C TYR A 8 10.28 8.63 -4.55
N TRP A 9 11.00 8.41 -3.44
CA TRP A 9 11.50 9.52 -2.60
C TRP A 9 12.02 10.69 -3.47
N PRO A 10 11.79 11.98 -3.15
CA PRO A 10 11.18 12.55 -1.95
C PRO A 10 9.65 12.71 -2.01
N GLU A 11 8.97 12.08 -2.95
CA GLU A 11 7.52 12.09 -3.00
C GLU A 11 6.93 11.32 -1.82
N VAL A 12 5.85 11.86 -1.23
CA VAL A 12 5.19 11.27 -0.06
C VAL A 12 4.00 10.44 -0.49
N GLY A 13 3.89 9.22 0.00
CA GLY A 13 2.78 8.31 -0.27
C GLY A 13 3.13 6.85 0.02
N ALA A 14 2.14 5.96 -0.04
CA ALA A 14 2.32 4.55 0.29
C ALA A 14 3.34 3.86 -0.64
N ALA A 15 3.22 4.04 -1.96
CA ALA A 15 4.10 3.40 -2.92
C ALA A 15 5.55 3.92 -2.87
N PRO A 16 5.82 5.24 -2.86
CA PRO A 16 7.18 5.75 -2.68
C PRO A 16 7.86 5.27 -1.40
N SER A 17 7.14 5.30 -0.26
CA SER A 17 7.68 4.85 1.03
C SER A 17 7.99 3.36 1.03
N ARG A 18 7.09 2.53 0.49
CA ARG A 18 7.30 1.08 0.40
C ARG A 18 8.50 0.72 -0.46
N LEU A 19 8.67 1.39 -1.60
CA LEU A 19 9.81 1.16 -2.49
C LEU A 19 11.13 1.64 -1.89
N ALA A 20 11.12 2.74 -1.14
CA ALA A 20 12.30 3.18 -0.40
C ALA A 20 12.68 2.15 0.67
N ASN A 21 11.71 1.68 1.46
CA ASN A 21 11.93 0.62 2.45
C ASN A 21 12.46 -0.66 1.80
N MET A 22 11.90 -1.07 0.64
CA MET A 22 12.37 -2.24 -0.11
C MET A 22 13.83 -2.07 -0.56
N ALA A 23 14.16 -0.93 -1.19
CA ALA A 23 15.51 -0.66 -1.68
C ALA A 23 16.54 -0.67 -0.55
N GLU A 24 16.24 0.02 0.55
CA GLU A 24 17.11 0.07 1.73
C GLU A 24 17.21 -1.29 2.45
N GLY A 25 16.10 -2.02 2.52
CA GLY A 25 16.08 -3.38 3.10
C GLY A 25 16.94 -4.35 2.30
N LEU A 26 16.85 -4.34 0.98
CA LEU A 26 17.69 -5.15 0.10
C LEU A 26 19.18 -4.78 0.22
N GLN A 27 19.49 -3.47 0.35
CA GLN A 27 20.88 -3.03 0.57
C GLN A 27 21.43 -3.52 1.91
N LYS A 28 20.67 -3.45 2.98
CA LYS A 28 21.06 -4.00 4.30
C LYS A 28 21.33 -5.50 4.26
N LYS A 29 20.72 -6.20 3.30
CA LYS A 29 20.97 -7.63 3.03
C LYS A 29 22.13 -7.87 2.02
N GLY A 30 22.90 -6.84 1.68
CA GLY A 30 24.10 -6.94 0.83
C GLY A 30 23.85 -6.82 -0.68
N CYS A 31 22.65 -6.42 -1.10
CA CYS A 31 22.35 -6.21 -2.51
C CYS A 31 22.77 -4.81 -2.97
N GLU A 32 23.38 -4.68 -4.13
CA GLU A 32 23.52 -3.37 -4.81
C GLU A 32 22.19 -3.02 -5.48
N VAL A 33 21.57 -1.91 -5.06
CA VAL A 33 20.26 -1.46 -5.56
C VAL A 33 20.37 -0.11 -6.24
N ASP A 34 19.90 -0.04 -7.48
CA ASP A 34 19.66 1.19 -8.22
C ASP A 34 18.15 1.41 -8.39
N VAL A 35 17.72 2.66 -8.45
CA VAL A 35 16.35 3.03 -8.74
C VAL A 35 16.28 3.91 -9.98
N LEU A 36 15.45 3.51 -10.94
CA LEU A 36 15.10 4.28 -12.12
C LEU A 36 13.68 4.85 -11.93
N THR A 37 13.59 6.18 -11.87
CA THR A 37 12.34 6.86 -11.52
C THR A 37 12.17 8.19 -12.26
N SER A 38 10.97 8.79 -12.18
CA SER A 38 10.73 10.10 -12.74
C SER A 38 11.32 11.24 -11.87
N LEU A 39 11.40 12.44 -12.42
CA LEU A 39 11.59 13.65 -11.63
C LEU A 39 10.39 13.85 -10.70
N PRO A 40 10.58 14.15 -9.39
CA PRO A 40 9.51 14.20 -8.41
C PRO A 40 8.51 15.32 -8.74
N ASN A 41 7.21 14.96 -8.68
CA ASN A 41 6.11 15.82 -9.11
C ASN A 41 4.80 15.64 -8.33
N TYR A 42 4.63 14.51 -7.63
CA TYR A 42 3.41 14.19 -6.89
C TYR A 42 3.46 14.77 -5.46
N PRO A 43 2.34 15.31 -4.90
CA PRO A 43 0.98 15.34 -5.46
C PRO A 43 0.66 16.58 -6.30
N LYS A 44 1.59 17.54 -6.42
CA LYS A 44 1.33 18.89 -6.99
C LYS A 44 1.16 18.89 -8.52
N GLY A 45 1.52 17.79 -9.23
CA GLY A 45 1.50 17.71 -10.69
C GLY A 45 2.42 18.70 -11.38
N ARG A 46 3.49 19.11 -10.70
CA ARG A 46 4.57 19.94 -11.23
C ARG A 46 5.89 19.49 -10.65
N ILE A 47 6.94 19.52 -11.45
CA ILE A 47 8.28 19.14 -11.01
C ILE A 47 8.68 19.98 -9.80
N PHE A 48 9.22 19.33 -8.76
CA PHE A 48 9.64 19.97 -7.52
C PHE A 48 10.78 20.97 -7.75
N ASP A 49 10.87 21.95 -6.88
CA ASP A 49 11.98 22.90 -6.90
C ASP A 49 13.32 22.16 -6.74
N GLY A 50 14.37 22.60 -7.45
CA GLY A 50 15.66 21.89 -7.51
C GLY A 50 15.74 20.77 -8.54
N TYR A 51 14.60 20.40 -9.17
CA TYR A 51 14.55 19.42 -10.27
C TYR A 51 14.07 20.02 -11.60
N ARG A 52 13.53 21.25 -11.60
CA ARG A 52 13.03 21.95 -12.79
C ARG A 52 14.14 22.17 -13.82
N GLY A 53 13.77 22.14 -15.10
CA GLY A 53 14.68 22.35 -16.23
C GLY A 53 15.64 21.19 -16.49
N ARG A 54 15.53 20.08 -15.77
CA ARG A 54 16.37 18.90 -15.98
C ARG A 54 15.63 17.84 -16.78
N VAL A 55 16.34 17.19 -17.70
CA VAL A 55 15.86 16.01 -18.42
C VAL A 55 16.30 14.74 -17.69
N VAL A 56 17.52 14.74 -17.15
CA VAL A 56 18.10 13.63 -16.38
C VAL A 56 18.80 14.19 -15.14
N LYS A 57 18.60 13.52 -13.99
CA LYS A 57 19.35 13.81 -12.77
C LYS A 57 19.80 12.46 -12.16
N LYS A 58 21.06 12.42 -11.76
CA LYS A 58 21.58 11.33 -10.92
C LYS A 58 21.78 11.90 -9.52
N GLU A 59 21.37 11.14 -8.53
CA GLU A 59 21.58 11.46 -7.12
C GLU A 59 21.66 10.18 -6.31
N ARG A 60 21.95 10.28 -5.03
CA ARG A 60 22.01 9.17 -4.09
C ARG A 60 21.17 9.49 -2.86
N HIS A 61 20.44 8.50 -2.38
CA HIS A 61 19.66 8.60 -1.15
C HIS A 61 19.81 7.31 -0.35
N ASN A 62 20.27 7.41 0.89
CA ASN A 62 20.49 6.27 1.81
C ASN A 62 21.20 5.08 1.11
N GLU A 63 22.36 5.36 0.50
CA GLU A 63 23.17 4.39 -0.24
C GLU A 63 22.56 3.92 -1.58
N VAL A 64 21.29 4.22 -1.90
CA VAL A 64 20.63 3.88 -3.16
C VAL A 64 20.97 4.89 -4.25
N ASN A 65 21.43 4.44 -5.42
CA ASN A 65 21.63 5.32 -6.57
C ASN A 65 20.32 5.55 -7.29
N LEU A 66 19.98 6.82 -7.53
CA LEU A 66 18.75 7.22 -8.20
C LEU A 66 19.06 7.78 -9.58
N PHE A 67 18.39 7.21 -10.60
CA PHE A 67 18.41 7.68 -11.99
C PHE A 67 17.04 8.29 -12.30
N ARG A 68 16.94 9.61 -12.25
CA ARG A 68 15.71 10.32 -12.52
C ARG A 68 15.66 10.81 -13.96
N TYR A 69 14.51 10.59 -14.58
CA TYR A 69 14.23 11.04 -15.93
C TYR A 69 13.00 11.93 -15.96
N TRP A 70 12.96 12.78 -16.96
CA TRP A 70 11.86 13.73 -17.14
C TRP A 70 10.51 13.02 -17.30
N ILE A 71 9.47 13.69 -16.81
CA ILE A 71 8.06 13.33 -16.97
C ILE A 71 7.26 14.59 -17.26
N TYR A 72 6.23 14.47 -18.10
CA TYR A 72 5.22 15.51 -18.25
C TYR A 72 4.33 15.53 -17.02
N ALA A 73 4.70 16.32 -16.02
CA ALA A 73 3.99 16.38 -14.75
C ALA A 73 2.66 17.14 -14.89
N THR A 74 1.55 16.56 -14.49
CA THR A 74 0.22 17.19 -14.54
C THR A 74 -0.73 16.60 -13.49
N VAL A 75 -1.69 17.42 -13.04
CA VAL A 75 -2.91 17.01 -12.30
C VAL A 75 -4.16 17.36 -13.09
N SER A 76 -4.02 17.75 -14.35
CA SER A 76 -5.12 18.10 -15.23
C SER A 76 -6.07 16.91 -15.44
N ARG A 77 -7.38 17.21 -15.53
CA ARG A 77 -8.40 16.23 -15.92
C ARG A 77 -8.50 16.06 -17.43
N ASN A 78 -7.79 16.89 -18.23
CA ASN A 78 -7.78 16.80 -19.69
C ASN A 78 -7.20 15.45 -20.13
N PRO A 79 -7.90 14.66 -20.96
CA PRO A 79 -7.44 13.34 -21.43
C PRO A 79 -6.08 13.38 -22.12
N ILE A 80 -5.80 14.38 -22.96
CA ILE A 80 -4.52 14.53 -23.68
C ILE A 80 -3.37 14.71 -22.70
N SER A 81 -3.54 15.59 -21.68
CA SER A 81 -2.54 15.80 -20.66
C SER A 81 -2.26 14.52 -19.85
N ARG A 82 -3.28 13.71 -19.59
CA ARG A 82 -3.14 12.42 -18.90
C ARG A 82 -2.39 11.40 -19.76
N ILE A 83 -2.68 11.34 -21.05
CA ILE A 83 -1.97 10.49 -22.00
C ILE A 83 -0.50 10.91 -22.07
N LEU A 84 -0.20 12.20 -22.23
CA LEU A 84 1.17 12.73 -22.23
C LEU A 84 1.91 12.38 -20.92
N ASN A 85 1.27 12.54 -19.77
CA ASN A 85 1.87 12.16 -18.49
C ASN A 85 2.24 10.68 -18.50
N MET A 86 1.31 9.80 -18.85
CA MET A 86 1.46 8.35 -18.81
C MET A 86 2.55 7.84 -19.76
N PHE A 87 2.65 8.41 -20.97
CA PHE A 87 3.61 7.96 -21.98
C PHE A 87 4.96 8.65 -21.93
N SER A 88 5.06 9.85 -21.33
CA SER A 88 6.31 10.61 -21.32
C SER A 88 7.44 9.89 -20.58
N PHE A 89 7.20 9.38 -19.37
CA PHE A 89 8.21 8.64 -18.63
C PHE A 89 8.47 7.26 -19.26
N ALA A 90 7.44 6.60 -19.77
CA ALA A 90 7.61 5.35 -20.53
C ALA A 90 8.55 5.52 -21.73
N PHE A 91 8.43 6.62 -22.46
CA PHE A 91 9.36 6.97 -23.54
C PHE A 91 10.79 7.23 -23.02
N MET A 92 10.91 7.93 -21.89
CA MET A 92 12.22 8.23 -21.29
C MET A 92 12.97 6.99 -20.78
N LEU A 93 12.29 5.88 -20.52
CA LEU A 93 12.95 4.60 -20.23
C LEU A 93 13.85 4.13 -21.39
N GLY A 94 13.45 4.44 -22.64
CA GLY A 94 14.28 4.18 -23.82
C GLY A 94 15.65 4.83 -23.75
N LEU A 95 15.78 6.04 -23.19
CA LEU A 95 17.06 6.72 -22.99
C LEU A 95 17.95 6.00 -21.97
N PHE A 96 17.37 5.41 -20.93
CA PHE A 96 18.13 4.57 -20.02
C PHE A 96 18.65 3.30 -20.73
N GLY A 97 17.92 2.81 -21.72
CA GLY A 97 18.30 1.66 -22.56
C GLY A 97 19.70 1.80 -23.19
N PHE A 98 20.17 3.02 -23.49
CA PHE A 98 21.53 3.22 -24.01
C PHE A 98 22.62 2.91 -22.98
N LYS A 99 22.31 2.73 -21.70
CA LYS A 99 23.28 2.35 -20.65
C LYS A 99 23.55 0.85 -20.61
N ARG A 100 23.85 0.24 -21.75
CA ARG A 100 23.97 -1.22 -21.97
C ARG A 100 24.84 -1.92 -20.93
N LYS A 101 26.03 -1.37 -20.62
CA LYS A 101 26.97 -1.97 -19.65
C LYS A 101 26.32 -2.07 -18.26
N ARG A 102 25.60 -1.01 -17.81
CA ARG A 102 24.95 -0.99 -16.51
C ARG A 102 23.73 -1.92 -16.47
N ILE A 103 22.92 -1.95 -17.54
CA ILE A 103 21.76 -2.85 -17.59
C ILE A 103 22.21 -4.32 -17.54
N ARG A 104 23.30 -4.66 -18.21
CA ARG A 104 23.84 -6.03 -18.21
C ARG A 104 24.34 -6.48 -16.83
N SER A 105 24.74 -5.56 -15.94
CA SER A 105 25.20 -5.90 -14.58
C SER A 105 24.08 -6.19 -13.60
N TYR A 106 22.81 -5.88 -13.93
CA TYR A 106 21.70 -6.23 -13.04
C TYR A 106 21.33 -7.70 -13.17
N ASP A 107 21.10 -8.36 -12.05
CA ASP A 107 20.60 -9.74 -12.00
C ASP A 107 19.08 -9.77 -12.19
N ALA A 108 18.39 -8.85 -11.55
CA ALA A 108 16.92 -8.72 -11.64
C ALA A 108 16.48 -7.27 -11.75
N VAL A 109 15.29 -7.07 -12.31
CA VAL A 109 14.60 -5.79 -12.42
C VAL A 109 13.23 -5.93 -11.76
N ILE A 110 12.97 -5.13 -10.71
CA ILE A 110 11.66 -5.02 -10.06
C ILE A 110 10.91 -3.86 -10.70
N ILE A 111 9.73 -4.13 -11.25
CA ILE A 111 8.91 -3.16 -11.97
C ILE A 111 7.66 -2.86 -11.13
N GLN A 112 7.51 -1.62 -10.69
CA GLN A 112 6.35 -1.18 -9.90
C GLN A 112 5.13 -0.95 -10.78
N THR A 113 3.97 -1.53 -10.40
CA THR A 113 2.65 -1.22 -10.94
C THR A 113 1.80 -0.53 -9.86
N PRO A 114 0.72 0.20 -10.20
CA PRO A 114 -0.18 0.08 -11.35
C PRO A 114 0.10 1.03 -12.53
N THR A 115 1.23 1.70 -12.64
CA THR A 115 1.52 2.47 -13.86
C THR A 115 1.80 1.51 -15.03
N LEU A 116 0.72 0.85 -15.55
CA LEU A 116 0.81 -0.30 -16.47
C LEU A 116 1.57 0.01 -17.76
N VAL A 117 1.46 1.23 -18.30
CA VAL A 117 2.19 1.64 -19.52
C VAL A 117 3.69 1.72 -19.23
N VAL A 118 4.08 2.32 -18.11
CA VAL A 118 5.48 2.36 -17.67
C VAL A 118 6.00 0.95 -17.42
N GLY A 119 5.20 0.13 -16.72
CA GLY A 119 5.51 -1.28 -16.47
C GLY A 119 5.73 -2.07 -17.75
N SER A 120 4.82 -1.94 -18.74
CA SER A 120 4.91 -2.62 -20.02
C SER A 120 6.15 -2.17 -20.82
N SER A 121 6.45 -0.86 -20.83
CA SER A 121 7.64 -0.33 -21.49
C SER A 121 8.93 -0.80 -20.82
N ALA A 122 8.97 -0.86 -19.49
CA ALA A 122 10.08 -1.44 -18.75
C ALA A 122 10.26 -2.93 -19.04
N MET A 123 9.16 -3.70 -19.08
CA MET A 123 9.17 -5.12 -19.44
C MET A 123 9.72 -5.35 -20.85
N MET A 124 9.25 -4.57 -21.84
CA MET A 124 9.76 -4.62 -23.21
C MET A 124 11.26 -4.35 -23.26
N LEU A 125 11.72 -3.32 -22.57
CA LEU A 125 13.13 -2.95 -22.53
C LEU A 125 13.98 -4.00 -21.83
N PHE A 126 13.69 -4.27 -20.55
CA PHE A 126 14.61 -5.08 -19.73
C PHE A 126 14.52 -6.57 -20.05
N LYS A 127 13.33 -7.11 -20.24
CA LYS A 127 13.15 -8.51 -20.61
C LYS A 127 13.26 -8.74 -22.12
N GLY A 128 12.53 -7.94 -22.91
CA GLY A 128 12.48 -8.14 -24.37
C GLY A 128 13.82 -7.85 -25.05
N VAL A 129 14.48 -6.73 -24.72
CA VAL A 129 15.74 -6.33 -25.37
C VAL A 129 16.97 -6.89 -24.67
N TYR A 130 16.96 -6.92 -23.32
CA TYR A 130 18.17 -7.27 -22.54
C TYR A 130 18.12 -8.66 -21.91
N GLY A 131 17.02 -9.40 -22.01
CA GLY A 131 16.89 -10.76 -21.46
C GLY A 131 16.98 -10.83 -19.93
N LYS A 132 16.67 -9.73 -19.23
CA LYS A 132 16.75 -9.67 -17.76
C LYS A 132 15.60 -10.40 -17.09
N LYS A 133 15.85 -10.94 -15.90
CA LYS A 133 14.78 -11.41 -15.03
C LYS A 133 13.98 -10.23 -14.53
N CYS A 134 12.67 -10.24 -14.78
CA CYS A 134 11.76 -9.14 -14.47
C CYS A 134 10.69 -9.60 -13.48
N ILE A 135 10.66 -8.96 -12.32
CA ILE A 135 9.67 -9.16 -11.26
C ILE A 135 8.73 -7.96 -11.24
N ILE A 136 7.42 -8.18 -11.28
CA ILE A 136 6.46 -7.09 -11.12
C ILE A 136 6.04 -6.97 -9.65
N ASN A 137 5.91 -5.73 -9.16
CA ASN A 137 5.42 -5.41 -7.82
C ASN A 137 4.03 -4.80 -7.93
N VAL A 138 3.00 -5.61 -7.67
CA VAL A 138 1.59 -5.23 -7.81
C VAL A 138 1.08 -4.61 -6.53
N SER A 139 0.68 -3.35 -6.59
CA SER A 139 0.14 -2.59 -5.45
C SER A 139 -1.37 -2.53 -5.41
N ASP A 140 -1.99 -2.57 -6.58
CA ASP A 140 -3.43 -2.43 -6.76
C ASP A 140 -3.84 -3.28 -7.97
N ILE A 141 -5.04 -3.83 -7.95
CA ILE A 141 -5.63 -4.62 -9.04
C ILE A 141 -6.15 -3.67 -10.13
N TRP A 142 -5.22 -3.03 -10.83
CA TRP A 142 -5.55 -2.11 -11.92
C TRP A 142 -5.67 -2.87 -13.25
N PRO A 143 -6.72 -2.66 -14.09
CA PRO A 143 -7.67 -1.54 -14.07
C PRO A 143 -8.96 -1.76 -13.26
N LEU A 144 -9.19 -2.92 -12.65
CA LEU A 144 -10.42 -3.20 -11.90
C LEU A 144 -10.66 -2.21 -10.76
N THR A 145 -9.62 -1.81 -10.02
CA THR A 145 -9.74 -0.77 -9.00
C THR A 145 -10.30 0.56 -9.55
N ALA A 146 -9.97 0.91 -10.80
CA ALA A 146 -10.54 2.12 -11.43
C ALA A 146 -12.03 1.96 -11.77
N VAL A 147 -12.47 0.75 -12.04
CA VAL A 147 -13.90 0.43 -12.22
C VAL A 147 -14.62 0.51 -10.90
N ASP A 148 -14.10 -0.10 -9.83
CA ASP A 148 -14.66 -0.05 -8.47
C ASP A 148 -14.81 1.39 -7.98
N MET A 149 -13.87 2.27 -8.33
CA MET A 149 -13.90 3.70 -8.00
C MET A 149 -14.80 4.54 -8.93
N GLY A 150 -15.45 3.94 -9.93
CA GLY A 150 -16.30 4.63 -10.89
C GLY A 150 -15.55 5.57 -11.87
N VAL A 151 -14.23 5.44 -11.98
CA VAL A 151 -13.37 6.28 -12.85
C VAL A 151 -13.34 5.76 -14.28
N MET A 152 -13.64 4.47 -14.48
CA MET A 152 -13.55 3.75 -15.76
C MET A 152 -14.68 2.72 -15.84
N LYS A 153 -15.10 2.35 -17.07
CA LYS A 153 -16.05 1.27 -17.30
C LYS A 153 -15.36 0.13 -18.07
N GLU A 154 -15.71 -1.11 -17.78
CA GLU A 154 -15.08 -2.30 -18.40
C GLU A 154 -15.19 -2.32 -19.94
N GLY A 155 -16.25 -1.72 -20.52
CA GLY A 155 -16.43 -1.61 -21.98
C GLY A 155 -15.53 -0.58 -22.67
N ASP A 156 -14.91 0.34 -21.93
CA ASP A 156 -14.15 1.46 -22.47
C ASP A 156 -12.87 0.99 -23.19
N ALA A 157 -12.48 1.70 -24.25
CA ALA A 157 -11.23 1.43 -24.96
C ALA A 157 -10.00 1.58 -24.05
N SER A 158 -10.04 2.52 -23.11
CA SER A 158 -9.00 2.71 -22.10
C SER A 158 -8.89 1.51 -21.15
N TYR A 159 -10.02 0.94 -20.72
CA TYR A 159 -10.04 -0.28 -19.90
C TYR A 159 -9.42 -1.46 -20.67
N LYS A 160 -9.87 -1.70 -21.90
CA LYS A 160 -9.36 -2.79 -22.75
C LYS A 160 -7.85 -2.67 -22.98
N PHE A 161 -7.36 -1.45 -23.22
CA PHE A 161 -5.92 -1.19 -23.37
C PHE A 161 -5.15 -1.46 -22.06
N MET A 162 -5.65 -0.99 -20.92
CA MET A 162 -5.00 -1.23 -19.61
C MET A 162 -5.02 -2.72 -19.24
N ARG A 163 -6.11 -3.42 -19.55
CA ARG A 163 -6.25 -4.87 -19.38
C ARG A 163 -5.24 -5.64 -20.24
N TRP A 164 -5.03 -5.19 -21.48
CA TRP A 164 -3.98 -5.74 -22.35
C TRP A 164 -2.59 -5.54 -21.75
N CYS A 165 -2.28 -4.35 -21.23
CA CYS A 165 -1.01 -4.09 -20.55
C CYS A 165 -0.81 -4.99 -19.32
N GLU A 166 -1.85 -5.17 -18.50
CA GLU A 166 -1.84 -6.05 -17.33
C GLU A 166 -1.54 -7.50 -17.74
N HIS A 167 -2.30 -8.03 -18.70
CA HIS A 167 -2.08 -9.40 -19.21
C HIS A 167 -0.70 -9.57 -19.84
N TYR A 168 -0.18 -8.55 -20.52
CA TYR A 168 1.18 -8.57 -21.05
C TYR A 168 2.22 -8.70 -19.92
N LEU A 169 2.06 -7.94 -18.86
CA LEU A 169 2.94 -8.00 -17.69
C LEU A 169 2.89 -9.38 -17.02
N TYR A 170 1.68 -9.92 -16.75
CA TYR A 170 1.51 -11.22 -16.12
C TYR A 170 2.04 -12.39 -16.96
N ARG A 171 1.99 -12.28 -18.31
CA ARG A 171 2.57 -13.29 -19.21
C ARG A 171 4.08 -13.25 -19.29
N LYS A 172 4.69 -12.08 -19.10
CA LYS A 172 6.12 -11.87 -19.38
C LYS A 172 6.99 -11.82 -18.14
N CYS A 173 6.44 -11.57 -16.96
CA CYS A 173 7.24 -11.53 -15.73
C CYS A 173 7.77 -12.92 -15.35
N ASP A 174 8.90 -12.91 -14.62
CA ASP A 174 9.50 -14.11 -14.03
C ASP A 174 9.02 -14.33 -12.59
N GLY A 175 8.43 -13.29 -11.97
CA GLY A 175 7.85 -13.36 -10.64
C GLY A 175 6.97 -12.16 -10.34
N VAL A 176 6.14 -12.29 -9.31
CA VAL A 176 5.19 -11.26 -8.88
C VAL A 176 5.27 -11.07 -7.37
N LEU A 177 5.43 -9.82 -6.96
CA LEU A 177 5.22 -9.36 -5.59
C LEU A 177 3.82 -8.77 -5.47
N GLY A 178 3.03 -9.24 -4.53
CA GLY A 178 1.72 -8.65 -4.19
C GLY A 178 1.73 -8.12 -2.76
N GLN A 179 1.08 -6.97 -2.52
CA GLN A 179 1.02 -6.42 -1.17
C GLN A 179 -0.06 -7.04 -0.29
N SER A 180 -0.93 -7.86 -0.89
CA SER A 180 -2.03 -8.56 -0.22
C SER A 180 -2.24 -9.93 -0.84
N GLU A 181 -2.86 -10.82 -0.10
CA GLU A 181 -3.25 -12.15 -0.59
C GLU A 181 -4.34 -12.05 -1.66
N GLU A 182 -5.25 -11.07 -1.53
CA GLU A 182 -6.28 -10.79 -2.53
C GLU A 182 -5.66 -10.40 -3.89
N ILE A 183 -4.61 -9.56 -3.88
CA ILE A 183 -3.86 -9.24 -5.11
C ILE A 183 -3.21 -10.49 -5.69
N LEU A 184 -2.54 -11.30 -4.87
CA LEU A 184 -1.86 -12.49 -5.36
C LEU A 184 -2.83 -13.55 -5.86
N ASN A 185 -3.99 -13.73 -5.22
CA ASN A 185 -5.06 -14.60 -5.71
C ASN A 185 -5.59 -14.13 -7.07
N HIS A 186 -5.84 -12.82 -7.23
CA HIS A 186 -6.22 -12.26 -8.53
C HIS A 186 -5.15 -12.54 -9.61
N VAL A 187 -3.89 -12.28 -9.31
CA VAL A 187 -2.78 -12.56 -10.24
C VAL A 187 -2.69 -14.04 -10.58
N ALA A 188 -2.81 -14.93 -9.60
CA ALA A 188 -2.78 -16.38 -9.81
C ALA A 188 -3.89 -16.82 -10.77
N GLN A 189 -5.12 -16.35 -10.56
CA GLN A 189 -6.27 -16.65 -11.44
C GLN A 189 -6.04 -16.15 -12.87
N GLU A 190 -5.59 -14.90 -13.02
CA GLU A 190 -5.32 -14.34 -14.35
C GLU A 190 -4.20 -15.12 -15.05
N ARG A 191 -3.15 -15.52 -14.33
CA ARG A 191 -2.04 -16.33 -14.89
C ARG A 191 -2.50 -17.72 -15.34
N VAL A 192 -3.44 -18.35 -14.59
CA VAL A 192 -4.08 -19.61 -15.01
C VAL A 192 -4.86 -19.40 -16.32
N LEU A 193 -5.71 -18.36 -16.40
CA LEU A 193 -6.48 -18.04 -17.61
C LEU A 193 -5.59 -17.71 -18.82
N LEU A 194 -4.42 -17.14 -18.57
CA LEU A 194 -3.42 -16.82 -19.59
C LEU A 194 -2.54 -18.02 -19.98
N GLY A 195 -2.69 -19.18 -19.31
CA GLY A 195 -1.91 -20.38 -19.57
C GLY A 195 -0.44 -20.27 -19.20
N VAL A 196 -0.08 -19.43 -18.22
CA VAL A 196 1.30 -19.18 -17.80
C VAL A 196 1.60 -19.57 -16.35
N SER A 197 0.60 -20.06 -15.61
CA SER A 197 0.76 -20.58 -14.25
C SER A 197 1.04 -22.08 -14.26
N GLY A 198 1.81 -22.55 -13.29
CA GLY A 198 1.96 -23.98 -12.99
C GLY A 198 0.73 -24.62 -12.29
N ILE A 199 -0.27 -23.81 -11.93
CA ILE A 199 -1.52 -24.26 -11.31
C ILE A 199 -2.38 -24.94 -12.37
N LYS A 200 -2.85 -26.19 -12.12
CA LYS A 200 -3.52 -27.00 -13.14
C LYS A 200 -5.01 -26.73 -13.29
N GLU A 201 -5.72 -26.31 -12.23
CA GLU A 201 -7.16 -26.07 -12.26
C GLU A 201 -7.57 -25.00 -11.24
N PHE A 202 -8.49 -24.14 -11.64
CA PHE A 202 -9.20 -23.21 -10.78
C PHE A 202 -10.71 -23.33 -11.08
N ASN A 203 -11.49 -23.82 -10.11
CA ASN A 203 -12.93 -24.06 -10.23
C ASN A 203 -13.78 -23.10 -9.40
N GLY A 204 -13.27 -21.91 -9.01
CA GLY A 204 -13.99 -20.95 -8.17
C GLY A 204 -14.60 -19.79 -8.97
N ASP A 205 -15.71 -19.24 -8.47
CA ASP A 205 -16.28 -17.99 -8.95
C ASP A 205 -15.36 -16.83 -8.58
N LYS A 206 -15.00 -15.99 -9.57
CA LYS A 206 -13.99 -14.93 -9.44
C LYS A 206 -14.28 -13.89 -8.36
N ASP A 207 -15.52 -13.71 -8.00
CA ASP A 207 -16.01 -12.67 -7.08
C ASP A 207 -16.47 -13.18 -5.72
N SER A 208 -16.32 -14.48 -5.42
CA SER A 208 -16.74 -15.06 -4.14
C SER A 208 -15.71 -14.83 -3.04
N ASP A 209 -16.18 -14.58 -1.81
CA ASP A 209 -15.33 -14.53 -0.60
C ASP A 209 -14.61 -15.88 -0.34
N GLU A 210 -15.07 -16.98 -0.93
CA GLU A 210 -14.38 -18.29 -0.93
C GLU A 210 -13.01 -18.23 -1.61
N VAL A 211 -12.84 -17.38 -2.63
CA VAL A 211 -11.58 -17.20 -3.33
C VAL A 211 -10.56 -16.46 -2.48
N LEU A 212 -11.01 -15.52 -1.65
CA LEU A 212 -10.14 -14.83 -0.68
C LEU A 212 -9.49 -15.82 0.29
N ASN A 213 -10.24 -16.85 0.68
CA ASN A 213 -9.81 -17.88 1.64
C ASN A 213 -9.00 -19.02 1.01
N SER A 214 -9.03 -19.17 -0.33
CA SER A 214 -8.46 -20.36 -1.00
C SER A 214 -6.92 -20.37 -1.07
N LYS A 215 -6.25 -19.25 -0.81
CA LYS A 215 -4.78 -19.09 -0.86
C LYS A 215 -4.12 -19.76 -2.10
N ILE A 216 -4.82 -19.70 -3.25
CA ILE A 216 -4.38 -20.32 -4.51
C ILE A 216 -2.98 -19.85 -4.91
N TRP A 217 -2.67 -18.59 -4.63
CA TRP A 217 -1.36 -18.01 -4.93
C TRP A 217 -0.18 -18.80 -4.34
N MET A 218 -0.39 -19.49 -3.21
CA MET A 218 0.67 -20.29 -2.57
C MET A 218 1.13 -21.49 -3.42
N GLN A 219 0.32 -21.91 -4.40
CA GLN A 219 0.66 -22.97 -5.33
C GLN A 219 1.58 -22.50 -6.46
N ASP A 220 1.68 -21.19 -6.69
CA ASP A 220 2.54 -20.60 -7.72
C ASP A 220 3.84 -20.07 -7.07
N LYS A 221 4.95 -20.79 -7.26
CA LYS A 221 6.26 -20.44 -6.70
C LYS A 221 6.82 -19.11 -7.23
N GLU A 222 6.23 -18.56 -8.29
CA GLU A 222 6.60 -17.27 -8.87
C GLU A 222 5.89 -16.09 -8.16
N LEU A 223 5.02 -16.36 -7.17
CA LEU A 223 4.30 -15.34 -6.41
C LEU A 223 4.87 -15.21 -4.99
N PHE A 224 5.01 -13.98 -4.51
CA PHE A 224 5.51 -13.68 -3.17
C PHE A 224 4.69 -12.56 -2.51
N LEU A 225 4.25 -12.78 -1.28
CA LEU A 225 3.51 -11.80 -0.48
C LEU A 225 4.51 -10.79 0.11
N TYR A 226 4.48 -9.55 -0.40
CA TYR A 226 5.30 -8.44 0.06
C TYR A 226 4.45 -7.32 0.63
N ARG A 227 4.14 -7.38 1.91
CA ARG A 227 3.32 -6.40 2.62
C ARG A 227 4.06 -5.08 2.83
N ASN A 228 3.31 -3.97 2.97
CA ASN A 228 3.88 -2.64 3.21
C ASN A 228 4.24 -2.44 4.69
N LEU A 229 5.18 -3.25 5.18
CA LEU A 229 5.59 -3.26 6.58
C LEU A 229 6.46 -2.05 6.95
N GLN A 230 6.48 -1.71 8.24
CA GLN A 230 7.32 -0.65 8.77
C GLN A 230 8.74 -1.14 9.04
N THR A 231 9.71 -0.25 8.83
CA THR A 231 11.14 -0.55 9.00
C THR A 231 11.63 -0.34 10.44
N TYR A 232 10.82 0.27 11.29
CA TYR A 232 11.18 0.56 12.67
C TYR A 232 10.52 -0.45 13.62
N ARG A 233 11.32 -0.93 14.58
CA ARG A 233 10.82 -1.73 15.70
C ARG A 233 10.55 -0.77 16.85
N LEU A 234 9.34 -0.82 17.37
CA LEU A 234 8.99 -0.12 18.57
C LEU A 234 8.87 -1.16 19.69
N ASN A 235 9.60 -0.94 20.78
CA ASN A 235 9.42 -1.74 21.98
C ASN A 235 8.24 -1.15 22.73
N TYR A 236 7.16 -1.92 22.88
CA TYR A 236 6.00 -1.50 23.64
C TYR A 236 5.75 -2.43 24.81
N ASP A 237 5.57 -1.81 25.96
CA ASP A 237 4.98 -2.46 27.10
C ASP A 237 3.48 -2.64 26.87
N ARG A 238 2.97 -3.75 27.40
CA ARG A 238 1.55 -4.10 27.36
C ARG A 238 0.72 -2.96 27.97
N LYS A 239 -0.22 -2.41 27.21
CA LYS A 239 -1.08 -1.33 27.67
C LYS A 239 -2.23 -1.83 28.54
N THR A 240 -2.52 -1.04 29.54
CA THR A 240 -3.81 -1.05 30.23
C THR A 240 -4.73 -0.06 29.54
N LYS A 241 -6.01 -0.39 29.39
CA LYS A 241 -7.04 0.53 28.91
C LYS A 241 -7.22 1.65 29.94
N GLY A 242 -7.30 2.90 29.49
CA GLY A 242 -7.61 4.05 30.33
C GLY A 242 -9.05 3.99 30.88
N ASP A 243 -9.37 4.81 31.88
CA ASP A 243 -10.73 4.93 32.43
C ASP A 243 -11.71 5.42 31.37
N LYS A 244 -11.26 6.28 30.46
CA LYS A 244 -12.01 6.73 29.29
C LYS A 244 -11.32 6.21 28.03
N LEU A 245 -12.07 5.52 27.16
CA LEU A 245 -11.55 4.97 25.90
C LEU A 245 -11.14 6.10 24.96
N ARG A 246 -9.86 6.14 24.57
CA ARG A 246 -9.29 7.08 23.59
C ARG A 246 -9.02 6.38 22.29
N ILE A 247 -9.79 6.74 21.25
CA ILE A 247 -9.68 6.18 19.91
C ILE A 247 -8.87 7.12 19.05
N VAL A 248 -7.91 6.60 18.26
CA VAL A 248 -7.11 7.42 17.35
C VAL A 248 -7.31 7.04 15.89
N PHE A 249 -7.44 8.06 15.03
CA PHE A 249 -7.18 7.94 13.60
C PHE A 249 -5.82 8.57 13.31
N SER A 250 -4.97 7.88 12.56
CA SER A 250 -3.67 8.39 12.13
C SER A 250 -3.52 8.27 10.61
N GLY A 251 -3.37 9.41 9.91
CA GLY A 251 -3.09 9.39 8.48
C GLY A 251 -3.71 10.50 7.65
N MET A 252 -3.81 10.27 6.33
CA MET A 252 -4.35 11.26 5.41
C MET A 252 -5.89 11.35 5.53
N LEU A 253 -6.39 12.57 5.64
CA LEU A 253 -7.81 12.90 5.67
C LEU A 253 -8.32 13.13 4.24
N GLY A 254 -8.62 12.04 3.56
CA GLY A 254 -9.13 12.05 2.19
C GLY A 254 -10.55 11.47 2.09
N VAL A 255 -11.16 11.63 0.91
CA VAL A 255 -12.49 11.10 0.60
C VAL A 255 -12.56 9.58 0.81
N ALA A 256 -11.47 8.87 0.51
CA ALA A 256 -11.42 7.42 0.66
C ALA A 256 -11.46 6.92 2.11
N GLN A 257 -11.21 7.79 3.10
CA GLN A 257 -11.29 7.47 4.52
C GLN A 257 -12.57 7.96 5.17
N ASP A 258 -13.14 9.02 4.63
CA ASP A 258 -14.37 9.68 5.10
C ASP A 258 -14.45 9.91 6.62
N VAL A 259 -13.36 10.41 7.20
CA VAL A 259 -13.29 10.70 8.64
C VAL A 259 -14.28 11.81 9.04
N ALA A 260 -14.53 12.76 8.13
CA ALA A 260 -15.53 13.81 8.36
C ALA A 260 -16.96 13.24 8.52
N GLY A 261 -17.30 12.21 7.71
CA GLY A 261 -18.59 11.51 7.88
C GLY A 261 -18.69 10.81 9.24
N ILE A 262 -17.61 10.17 9.70
CA ILE A 262 -17.56 9.52 11.02
C ILE A 262 -17.76 10.57 12.14
N VAL A 263 -17.04 11.68 12.08
CA VAL A 263 -17.16 12.77 13.08
C VAL A 263 -18.59 13.29 13.20
N LYS A 264 -19.34 13.36 12.10
CA LYS A 264 -20.72 13.86 12.07
C LYS A 264 -21.78 12.84 12.51
N ASN A 265 -21.51 11.54 12.36
CA ASN A 265 -22.52 10.50 12.55
C ASN A 265 -22.27 9.61 13.78
N VAL A 266 -21.11 9.70 14.43
CA VAL A 266 -20.81 8.95 15.64
C VAL A 266 -20.84 9.87 16.86
N PRO A 267 -21.75 9.66 17.83
CA PRO A 267 -21.93 10.54 18.99
C PRO A 267 -20.90 10.21 20.10
N PHE A 268 -19.63 10.60 19.89
CA PHE A 268 -18.52 10.25 20.79
C PHE A 268 -18.72 10.74 22.23
N GLU A 269 -19.37 11.89 22.44
CA GLU A 269 -19.70 12.42 23.76
C GLU A 269 -20.67 11.48 24.50
N GLU A 270 -21.80 11.14 23.86
CA GLU A 270 -22.83 10.25 24.43
C GLU A 270 -22.26 8.85 24.72
N LEU A 271 -21.32 8.39 23.90
CA LEU A 271 -20.62 7.14 24.10
C LEU A 271 -19.61 7.21 25.25
N GLY A 272 -19.29 8.38 25.79
CA GLY A 272 -18.28 8.57 26.83
C GLY A 272 -16.85 8.23 26.37
N VAL A 273 -16.55 8.37 25.08
CA VAL A 273 -15.23 8.07 24.48
C VAL A 273 -14.63 9.32 23.85
N GLU A 274 -13.34 9.32 23.58
CA GLU A 274 -12.63 10.40 22.90
C GLU A 274 -12.13 9.93 21.53
N PHE A 275 -12.30 10.77 20.50
CA PHE A 275 -11.79 10.53 19.17
C PHE A 275 -10.71 11.54 18.80
N HIS A 276 -9.49 11.05 18.58
CA HIS A 276 -8.32 11.86 18.31
C HIS A 276 -7.85 11.65 16.87
N ILE A 277 -7.63 12.74 16.13
CA ILE A 277 -7.32 12.73 14.70
C ILE A 277 -5.93 13.32 14.48
N LEU A 278 -4.98 12.45 14.14
CA LEU A 278 -3.59 12.78 13.80
C LEU A 278 -3.43 12.72 12.28
N GLY A 279 -3.67 13.82 11.58
CA GLY A 279 -3.61 13.78 10.13
C GLY A 279 -3.89 15.10 9.45
N GLY A 280 -3.48 15.17 8.18
CA GLY A 280 -3.76 16.29 7.29
C GLY A 280 -4.42 15.82 6.01
N GLY A 281 -5.04 16.72 5.29
CA GLY A 281 -5.69 16.42 4.01
C GLY A 281 -6.91 17.29 3.75
N LYS A 282 -7.68 16.92 2.72
CA LYS A 282 -8.79 17.75 2.23
C LYS A 282 -9.92 17.94 3.25
N GLN A 283 -10.12 16.97 4.15
CA GLN A 283 -11.20 17.03 5.15
C GLN A 283 -10.77 17.72 6.46
N LEU A 284 -9.47 18.11 6.61
CA LEU A 284 -9.00 18.67 7.88
C LEU A 284 -9.74 19.93 8.32
N GLU A 285 -9.92 20.88 7.41
CA GLU A 285 -10.60 22.15 7.69
C GLU A 285 -12.07 21.92 8.11
N GLU A 286 -12.77 21.05 7.40
CA GLU A 286 -14.13 20.65 7.71
C GLU A 286 -14.25 20.06 9.13
N ILE A 287 -13.35 19.13 9.48
CA ILE A 287 -13.31 18.50 10.80
C ILE A 287 -12.99 19.52 11.89
N GLN A 288 -12.00 20.39 11.66
CA GLN A 288 -11.64 21.43 12.64
C GLN A 288 -12.75 22.43 12.87
N ASN A 289 -13.53 22.79 11.85
CA ASN A 289 -14.68 23.65 12.00
C ASN A 289 -15.80 22.96 12.79
N TRP A 290 -16.05 21.68 12.50
CA TRP A 290 -17.01 20.88 13.30
C TRP A 290 -16.59 20.82 14.78
N CYS A 291 -15.31 20.60 15.10
CA CYS A 291 -14.81 20.59 16.48
C CYS A 291 -15.01 21.95 17.20
N LYS A 292 -14.91 23.08 16.48
CA LYS A 292 -15.17 24.42 17.05
C LYS A 292 -16.63 24.64 17.36
N GLU A 293 -17.53 24.12 16.49
CA GLU A 293 -18.98 24.22 16.65
C GLU A 293 -19.50 23.27 17.73
N HIS A 294 -18.78 22.18 18.03
CA HIS A 294 -19.14 21.16 19.00
C HIS A 294 -18.00 20.92 20.02
N PRO A 295 -17.71 21.90 20.90
CA PRO A 295 -16.58 21.82 21.83
C PRO A 295 -16.67 20.63 22.81
N ASP A 296 -17.89 20.20 23.13
CA ASP A 296 -18.15 19.05 24.01
C ASP A 296 -18.25 17.72 23.28
N GLY A 297 -18.07 17.70 21.95
CA GLY A 297 -18.25 16.52 21.10
C GLY A 297 -17.19 15.43 21.25
N ASN A 298 -16.23 15.58 22.16
CA ASN A 298 -15.12 14.63 22.41
C ASN A 298 -14.31 14.26 21.16
N VAL A 299 -14.19 15.18 20.19
CA VAL A 299 -13.39 15.00 18.97
C VAL A 299 -12.25 16.02 18.93
N PHE A 300 -11.02 15.55 18.70
CA PHE A 300 -9.80 16.37 18.76
C PHE A 300 -8.99 16.22 17.46
N ALA A 301 -8.86 17.29 16.67
CA ALA A 301 -8.15 17.30 15.39
C ALA A 301 -6.82 18.06 15.50
N TYR A 302 -5.70 17.34 15.50
CA TYR A 302 -4.36 17.90 15.73
C TYR A 302 -3.65 18.38 14.45
N GLY A 303 -4.17 18.02 13.27
CA GLY A 303 -3.52 18.31 12.00
C GLY A 303 -2.38 17.35 11.67
N PHE A 304 -1.49 17.77 10.76
CA PHE A 304 -0.37 16.94 10.29
C PHE A 304 0.63 16.67 11.41
N VAL A 305 1.00 15.39 11.53
CA VAL A 305 2.04 14.92 12.45
C VAL A 305 3.15 14.24 11.63
N PRO A 306 4.43 14.61 11.82
CA PRO A 306 5.54 13.93 11.18
C PRO A 306 5.57 12.43 11.47
N LYS A 307 5.95 11.62 10.45
CA LYS A 307 5.92 10.16 10.54
C LYS A 307 6.74 9.62 11.72
N GLU A 308 7.86 10.26 12.02
CA GLU A 308 8.79 9.90 13.09
C GLU A 308 8.17 10.07 14.49
N GLN A 309 7.17 10.94 14.63
CA GLN A 309 6.47 11.20 15.89
C GLN A 309 5.20 10.36 16.07
N ILE A 310 4.67 9.78 15.00
CA ILE A 310 3.39 9.05 15.02
C ILE A 310 3.44 7.93 16.06
N ALA A 311 4.47 7.12 16.02
CA ALA A 311 4.60 5.96 16.88
C ALA A 311 4.58 6.33 18.38
N ALA A 312 5.34 7.34 18.76
CA ALA A 312 5.35 7.83 20.14
C ALA A 312 3.98 8.38 20.57
N ARG A 313 3.27 9.07 19.65
CA ARG A 313 1.93 9.60 19.93
C ARG A 313 0.87 8.51 20.04
N LEU A 314 0.95 7.47 19.19
CA LEU A 314 0.03 6.33 19.24
C LEU A 314 0.02 5.65 20.62
N SER A 315 1.14 5.73 21.35
CA SER A 315 1.24 5.18 22.70
C SER A 315 0.24 5.78 23.71
N ALA A 316 -0.35 6.92 23.46
CA ALA A 316 -1.31 7.56 24.34
C ALA A 316 -2.76 7.07 24.18
N PHE A 317 -3.07 6.22 23.19
CA PHE A 317 -4.42 5.83 22.84
C PHE A 317 -4.72 4.36 23.17
N ASP A 318 -6.00 4.02 23.20
CA ASP A 318 -6.48 2.69 23.62
C ASP A 318 -6.97 1.85 22.44
N ALA A 319 -7.39 2.46 21.33
CA ALA A 319 -7.80 1.78 20.11
C ALA A 319 -7.47 2.62 18.88
N SER A 320 -7.36 2.00 17.72
CA SER A 320 -7.20 2.71 16.45
C SER A 320 -8.40 2.50 15.54
N LEU A 321 -8.91 3.59 14.98
CA LEU A 321 -9.94 3.57 13.94
C LEU A 321 -9.27 3.65 12.56
N ILE A 322 -9.56 2.66 11.72
CA ILE A 322 -9.04 2.58 10.34
C ILE A 322 -10.25 2.50 9.39
N PRO A 323 -10.75 3.65 8.90
CA PRO A 323 -11.91 3.66 8.04
C PRO A 323 -11.55 3.68 6.55
N LEU A 324 -12.39 3.03 5.75
CA LEU A 324 -12.49 3.15 4.31
C LEU A 324 -13.93 3.53 3.94
N SER A 325 -14.12 4.45 3.01
CA SER A 325 -15.45 4.87 2.53
C SER A 325 -16.09 3.86 1.57
N THR A 326 -15.27 2.99 0.98
CA THR A 326 -15.69 1.93 0.06
C THR A 326 -14.70 0.77 0.11
N ARG A 327 -15.16 -0.43 -0.23
CA ARG A 327 -14.25 -1.58 -0.44
C ARG A 327 -13.42 -1.34 -1.70
N ILE A 328 -12.12 -1.48 -1.58
CA ILE A 328 -11.18 -1.46 -2.72
C ILE A 328 -10.52 -2.84 -2.77
N ARG A 329 -10.68 -3.55 -3.88
CA ARG A 329 -10.12 -4.89 -4.08
C ARG A 329 -8.59 -4.89 -3.89
N GLY A 330 -8.09 -5.83 -3.12
CA GLY A 330 -6.67 -5.97 -2.83
C GLY A 330 -6.07 -4.92 -1.89
N ALA A 331 -6.85 -3.97 -1.42
CA ALA A 331 -6.35 -2.94 -0.52
C ALA A 331 -6.35 -3.40 0.93
N VAL A 332 -5.16 -3.51 1.51
CA VAL A 332 -4.96 -3.62 2.96
C VAL A 332 -4.36 -2.31 3.46
N PRO A 333 -5.07 -1.56 4.33
CA PRO A 333 -4.57 -0.27 4.82
C PRO A 333 -3.24 -0.41 5.55
N SER A 334 -2.21 0.30 5.10
CA SER A 334 -0.88 0.27 5.73
C SER A 334 -0.88 0.75 7.18
N LYS A 335 -1.90 1.50 7.59
CA LYS A 335 -2.11 1.93 8.98
C LYS A 335 -2.25 0.77 9.97
N LEU A 336 -2.78 -0.37 9.50
CA LEU A 336 -2.83 -1.60 10.28
C LEU A 336 -1.44 -1.99 10.79
N TYR A 337 -0.42 -1.90 9.93
CA TYR A 337 0.96 -2.21 10.28
C TYR A 337 1.63 -1.15 11.17
N ASP A 338 1.10 0.07 11.22
CA ASP A 338 1.59 1.14 12.12
C ASP A 338 1.09 0.95 13.55
N VAL A 339 -0.16 0.46 13.74
CA VAL A 339 -0.84 0.42 15.05
C VAL A 339 -0.69 -0.90 15.79
N LEU A 340 -0.54 -2.02 15.09
CA LEU A 340 -0.38 -3.34 15.70
C LEU A 340 0.84 -3.45 16.63
N PRO A 341 2.02 -2.91 16.26
CA PRO A 341 3.18 -2.92 17.17
C PRO A 341 2.92 -2.16 18.47
N GLN A 342 1.93 -1.24 18.49
CA GLN A 342 1.53 -0.46 19.66
C GLN A 342 0.56 -1.21 20.58
N GLY A 343 0.13 -2.41 20.18
CA GLY A 343 -0.89 -3.14 20.91
C GLY A 343 -2.27 -2.46 20.89
N LEU A 344 -2.58 -1.66 19.86
CA LEU A 344 -3.87 -1.01 19.75
C LEU A 344 -4.88 -1.93 19.08
N PRO A 345 -5.96 -2.35 19.76
CA PRO A 345 -7.10 -2.98 19.12
C PRO A 345 -7.65 -2.11 17.99
N ILE A 346 -8.12 -2.75 16.92
CA ILE A 346 -8.52 -2.07 15.71
C ILE A 346 -10.04 -2.01 15.59
N LEU A 347 -10.57 -0.81 15.34
CA LEU A 347 -11.90 -0.57 14.82
C LEU A 347 -11.76 -0.36 13.31
N PHE A 348 -12.14 -1.34 12.51
CA PHE A 348 -11.98 -1.27 11.07
C PHE A 348 -13.32 -1.08 10.38
N CYS A 349 -13.47 0.02 9.64
CA CYS A 349 -14.62 0.21 8.75
C CYS A 349 -14.16 -0.10 7.33
N GLY A 350 -14.42 -1.32 6.88
CA GLY A 350 -13.93 -1.80 5.58
C GLY A 350 -14.30 -3.26 5.36
N GLY A 351 -13.86 -3.80 4.24
CA GLY A 351 -14.07 -5.22 3.88
C GLY A 351 -12.81 -5.87 3.31
N GLY A 352 -12.99 -7.06 2.73
CA GLY A 352 -11.92 -7.80 2.08
C GLY A 352 -10.86 -8.34 3.04
N GLU A 353 -9.63 -8.53 2.53
CA GLU A 353 -8.54 -9.14 3.31
C GLU A 353 -8.26 -8.43 4.64
N GLY A 354 -8.38 -7.08 4.69
CA GLY A 354 -8.13 -6.34 5.94
C GLY A 354 -9.11 -6.70 7.05
N ALA A 355 -10.40 -6.87 6.74
CA ALA A 355 -11.41 -7.29 7.70
C ALA A 355 -11.16 -8.72 8.16
N HIS A 356 -10.95 -9.64 7.20
CA HIS A 356 -10.67 -11.04 7.47
C HIS A 356 -9.43 -11.22 8.37
N PHE A 357 -8.34 -10.52 8.07
CA PHE A 357 -7.13 -10.54 8.87
C PHE A 357 -7.36 -10.10 10.33
N ILE A 358 -8.16 -9.05 10.54
CA ILE A 358 -8.48 -8.56 11.89
C ILE A 358 -9.30 -9.58 12.67
N GLU A 359 -10.29 -10.20 12.03
CA GLU A 359 -11.18 -11.19 12.64
C GLU A 359 -10.46 -12.51 12.94
N GLU A 360 -9.71 -13.05 12.00
CA GLU A 360 -8.92 -14.28 12.14
C GLU A 360 -7.97 -14.22 13.33
N HIS A 361 -7.29 -13.06 13.50
CA HIS A 361 -6.33 -12.90 14.60
C HIS A 361 -6.97 -12.38 15.90
N GLY A 362 -8.25 -12.02 15.88
CA GLY A 362 -8.95 -11.46 17.04
C GLY A 362 -8.27 -10.20 17.61
N ILE A 363 -7.81 -9.31 16.72
CA ILE A 363 -7.07 -8.09 17.04
C ILE A 363 -7.91 -6.80 16.96
N GLY A 364 -9.21 -6.95 16.75
CA GLY A 364 -10.13 -5.83 16.65
C GLY A 364 -11.54 -6.25 16.26
N LEU A 365 -12.35 -5.28 15.85
CA LEU A 365 -13.72 -5.45 15.39
C LEU A 365 -13.90 -4.75 14.03
N THR A 366 -14.74 -5.32 13.18
CA THR A 366 -14.97 -4.85 11.82
C THR A 366 -16.41 -4.37 11.61
N SER A 367 -16.60 -3.42 10.71
CA SER A 367 -17.89 -2.98 10.20
C SER A 367 -17.78 -2.67 8.70
N ALA A 368 -18.88 -2.73 7.98
CA ALA A 368 -18.90 -2.36 6.57
C ALA A 368 -18.59 -0.85 6.38
N PRO A 369 -18.06 -0.45 5.21
CA PRO A 369 -17.87 0.96 4.88
C PRO A 369 -19.19 1.75 5.02
N GLY A 370 -19.17 2.88 5.75
CA GLY A 370 -20.33 3.73 5.96
C GLY A 370 -21.39 3.20 6.94
N ASP A 371 -21.20 2.01 7.51
CA ASP A 371 -22.08 1.47 8.54
C ASP A 371 -21.72 2.06 9.92
N TYR A 372 -22.19 3.28 10.17
CA TYR A 372 -21.94 3.95 11.44
C TYR A 372 -22.65 3.28 12.63
N ALA A 373 -23.78 2.61 12.39
CA ALA A 373 -24.48 1.88 13.45
C ALA A 373 -23.64 0.72 13.98
N ALA A 374 -23.10 -0.11 13.07
CA ALA A 374 -22.18 -1.19 13.45
C ALA A 374 -20.89 -0.66 14.08
N LEU A 375 -20.36 0.48 13.60
CA LEU A 375 -19.19 1.13 14.20
C LEU A 375 -19.48 1.56 15.65
N ILE A 376 -20.62 2.19 15.92
CA ILE A 376 -21.05 2.60 17.26
C ILE A 376 -21.11 1.38 18.19
N GLU A 377 -21.73 0.30 17.75
CA GLU A 377 -21.79 -0.94 18.54
C GLU A 377 -20.39 -1.54 18.79
N ASN A 378 -19.50 -1.48 17.83
CA ASN A 378 -18.12 -1.94 18.00
C ASN A 378 -17.33 -1.05 18.98
N ILE A 379 -17.55 0.26 18.96
CA ILE A 379 -16.98 1.19 19.94
C ILE A 379 -17.45 0.83 21.35
N LYS A 380 -18.77 0.62 21.55
CA LYS A 380 -19.32 0.18 22.83
C LYS A 380 -18.69 -1.12 23.31
N LYS A 381 -18.57 -2.13 22.43
CA LYS A 381 -17.94 -3.41 22.76
C LYS A 381 -16.51 -3.22 23.26
N ILE A 382 -15.65 -2.42 22.57
CA ILE A 382 -14.27 -2.19 23.02
C ILE A 382 -14.25 -1.37 24.33
N ARG A 383 -15.11 -0.36 24.47
CA ARG A 383 -15.25 0.43 25.68
C ARG A 383 -15.56 -0.45 26.90
N ASP A 384 -16.50 -1.38 26.74
CA ASP A 384 -17.03 -2.19 27.84
C ASP A 384 -16.21 -3.46 28.10
N LEU A 385 -15.12 -3.72 27.37
CA LEU A 385 -14.22 -4.83 27.65
C LEU A 385 -13.61 -4.71 29.06
N SER A 386 -13.59 -5.84 29.79
CA SER A 386 -12.82 -5.91 31.01
C SER A 386 -11.32 -5.70 30.72
N GLN A 387 -10.57 -5.24 31.70
CA GLN A 387 -9.14 -5.02 31.58
C GLN A 387 -8.37 -6.28 31.13
N GLU A 388 -8.81 -7.46 31.59
CA GLU A 388 -8.22 -8.72 31.18
C GLU A 388 -8.43 -9.04 29.70
N VAL A 389 -9.68 -8.91 29.21
CA VAL A 389 -10.02 -9.18 27.81
C VAL A 389 -9.33 -8.17 26.87
N TYR A 390 -9.33 -6.89 27.23
CA TYR A 390 -8.60 -5.85 26.50
C TYR A 390 -7.11 -6.17 26.40
N SER A 391 -6.47 -6.52 27.54
CA SER A 391 -5.06 -6.86 27.58
C SER A 391 -4.70 -8.08 26.73
N LYS A 392 -5.60 -9.08 26.65
CA LYS A 392 -5.42 -10.24 25.76
C LYS A 392 -5.49 -9.82 24.29
N MET A 393 -6.43 -8.93 23.92
CA MET A 393 -6.54 -8.40 22.56
C MET A 393 -5.31 -7.58 22.17
N SER A 394 -4.87 -6.67 23.05
CA SER A 394 -3.66 -5.86 22.86
C SER A 394 -2.40 -6.75 22.70
N SER A 395 -2.28 -7.80 23.52
CA SER A 395 -1.17 -8.76 23.40
C SER A 395 -1.17 -9.52 22.08
N ARG A 396 -2.36 -9.86 21.54
CA ARG A 396 -2.49 -10.46 20.19
C ARG A 396 -2.01 -9.50 19.10
N CYS A 397 -2.37 -8.20 19.17
CA CYS A 397 -1.86 -7.20 18.23
C CYS A 397 -0.33 -7.19 18.17
N ILE A 398 0.33 -7.15 19.35
CA ILE A 398 1.79 -7.17 19.44
C ILE A 398 2.37 -8.49 18.92
N LYS A 399 1.74 -9.62 19.25
CA LYS A 399 2.19 -10.94 18.81
C LYS A 399 2.14 -11.06 17.29
N VAL A 400 1.01 -10.73 16.66
CA VAL A 400 0.85 -10.73 15.20
C VAL A 400 1.89 -9.84 14.53
N SER A 401 2.12 -8.64 15.07
CA SER A 401 3.15 -7.75 14.56
C SER A 401 4.57 -8.35 14.58
N LYS A 402 4.91 -9.09 15.65
CA LYS A 402 6.24 -9.72 15.80
C LYS A 402 6.40 -11.00 14.97
N ASP A 403 5.36 -11.81 14.91
CA ASP A 403 5.45 -13.15 14.33
C ASP A 403 5.27 -13.11 12.81
N GLU A 404 4.35 -12.30 12.30
CA GLU A 404 3.92 -12.32 10.90
C GLU A 404 4.29 -11.04 10.12
N LEU A 405 4.48 -9.91 10.81
CA LEU A 405 4.68 -8.60 10.18
C LEU A 405 6.08 -8.02 10.45
N ASP A 406 7.08 -8.89 10.63
CA ASP A 406 8.48 -8.49 10.82
C ASP A 406 9.13 -8.14 9.48
N PHE A 407 9.55 -6.89 9.34
CA PHE A 407 10.18 -6.38 8.12
C PHE A 407 11.48 -7.12 7.76
N ASP A 408 12.33 -7.42 8.75
CA ASP A 408 13.61 -8.08 8.48
C ASP A 408 13.43 -9.54 8.05
N LYS A 409 12.42 -10.24 8.61
CA LYS A 409 12.03 -11.58 8.15
C LYS A 409 11.49 -11.53 6.72
N GLN A 410 10.59 -10.56 6.42
CA GLN A 410 10.05 -10.37 5.08
C GLN A 410 11.17 -10.10 4.06
N MET A 411 12.15 -9.25 4.42
CA MET A 411 13.29 -8.97 3.53
C MET A 411 14.20 -10.17 3.34
N GLY A 412 14.39 -11.01 4.36
CA GLY A 412 15.11 -12.29 4.23
C GLY A 412 14.41 -13.21 3.24
N GLY A 413 13.11 -13.49 3.45
CA GLY A 413 12.31 -14.33 2.57
C GLY A 413 12.22 -13.76 1.13
N LEU A 414 12.13 -12.44 0.98
CA LEU A 414 12.15 -11.80 -0.34
C LEU A 414 13.46 -12.10 -1.09
N LEU A 415 14.61 -11.98 -0.41
CA LEU A 415 15.91 -12.24 -1.04
C LEU A 415 16.06 -13.71 -1.44
N GLU A 416 15.71 -14.64 -0.55
CA GLU A 416 15.69 -16.08 -0.84
C GLU A 416 14.81 -16.40 -2.06
N TRP A 417 13.58 -15.90 -2.07
CA TRP A 417 12.67 -16.07 -3.19
C TRP A 417 13.24 -15.47 -4.49
N MET A 418 13.83 -14.28 -4.44
CA MET A 418 14.45 -13.65 -5.62
C MET A 418 15.65 -14.48 -6.13
N ASN A 419 16.40 -15.14 -5.27
CA ASN A 419 17.48 -16.03 -5.66
C ASN A 419 16.94 -17.23 -6.45
N THR A 420 15.78 -17.78 -6.05
CA THR A 420 15.15 -18.86 -6.85
C THR A 420 14.73 -18.38 -8.24
N ILE A 421 14.17 -17.17 -8.36
CA ILE A 421 13.76 -16.58 -9.64
C ILE A 421 14.95 -16.28 -10.56
N THR A 422 16.08 -15.84 -9.99
CA THR A 422 17.29 -15.47 -10.76
C THR A 422 18.20 -16.65 -11.05
N GLY A 423 17.96 -17.83 -10.44
CA GLY A 423 18.80 -19.00 -10.56
C GLY A 423 20.13 -18.87 -9.81
N LYS A 424 20.21 -17.97 -8.84
CA LYS A 424 21.34 -17.84 -7.91
C LYS A 424 21.04 -18.68 -6.66
N ASN A 425 21.08 -20.00 -6.82
CA ASN A 425 21.22 -20.88 -5.65
C ASN A 425 22.68 -20.82 -5.21
N GLU A 426 22.92 -20.69 -3.90
CA GLU A 426 24.24 -20.70 -3.30
C GLU A 426 25.11 -21.86 -3.74
#